data_a16c371ff850a87ee7c9fafffeada1f4
#
_entry.id   a16c371ff850a87ee7c9fafffeada1f4
#
_cell.length_a   1.000
_cell.length_b   1.000
_cell.length_c   1.000
_cell.angle_alpha   90.00
_cell.angle_beta   90.00
_cell.angle_gamma   90.00
#
_symmetry.space_group_name_H-M   'P 1'
#
loop_
_entity.id
_entity.type
_entity.pdbx_description
1 polymer ?
#
loop_
_entity_poly.entity_id
_entity_poly.type
_entity_poly.pdbx_seq_one_letter_code
_entity_poly.pdbx_strand_id
1 'polypeptide(L)'
;MRLACVFGIGLNLAVPEDHLPTDKATSLQLVAHGLPDSMTLRDMIAAHLVDGLRSRLADFEADPQREATRAMEEMRPVCWTLGKPCEAHFVDGTTLRGTALELNPDASLTIRDDNGNLHTVRTADVGVLPQ
;
A
#
# COMPACT_ATOMS: atom_id res chain seq x y z
N MET A 1 -18.05 -17.75 -14.19
CA MET A 1 -18.25 -16.80 -13.08
C MET A 1 -17.66 -15.47 -13.52
N ARG A 2 -18.38 -14.36 -13.37
CA ARG A 2 -17.86 -13.01 -13.64
C ARG A 2 -17.60 -12.33 -12.30
N LEU A 3 -16.40 -11.82 -12.11
CA LEU A 3 -16.02 -11.00 -10.96
C LEU A 3 -15.92 -9.54 -11.40
N ALA A 4 -16.42 -8.63 -10.58
CA ALA A 4 -16.23 -7.21 -10.75
C ALA A 4 -15.38 -6.69 -9.58
N CYS A 5 -14.32 -5.95 -9.89
CA CYS A 5 -13.48 -5.29 -8.89
C CYS A 5 -13.65 -3.78 -9.01
N VAL A 6 -13.80 -3.12 -7.87
CA VAL A 6 -13.82 -1.65 -7.79
C VAL A 6 -12.54 -1.21 -7.08
N PHE A 7 -11.77 -0.36 -7.76
CA PHE A 7 -10.54 0.21 -7.20
C PHE A 7 -10.81 1.66 -6.80
N GLY A 8 -10.62 1.96 -5.50
CA GLY A 8 -10.68 3.33 -4.98
C GLY A 8 -9.28 3.80 -4.63
N ILE A 9 -8.84 4.92 -5.20
CA ILE A 9 -7.51 5.48 -4.96
C ILE A 9 -7.66 6.95 -4.60
N GLY A 10 -7.11 7.34 -3.44
CA GLY A 10 -7.02 8.73 -3.00
C GLY A 10 -5.56 9.19 -2.97
N LEU A 11 -5.30 10.40 -3.47
CA LEU A 11 -3.96 10.99 -3.47
C LEU A 11 -4.05 12.48 -3.18
N ASN A 12 -3.32 12.94 -2.17
CA ASN A 12 -3.15 14.36 -1.89
C ASN A 12 -2.17 14.96 -2.91
N LEU A 13 -2.64 15.81 -3.80
CA LEU A 13 -1.81 16.42 -4.86
C LEU A 13 -1.21 17.75 -4.42
N ALA A 14 -2.05 18.68 -3.98
CA ALA A 14 -1.69 20.07 -3.69
C ALA A 14 -2.32 20.54 -2.37
N VAL A 15 -2.44 19.67 -1.38
CA VAL A 15 -2.92 20.04 -0.05
C VAL A 15 -1.80 20.77 0.67
N PRO A 16 -2.00 22.02 1.13
CA PRO A 16 -1.02 22.75 1.93
C PRO A 16 -0.70 22.00 3.24
N GLU A 17 0.51 22.19 3.77
CA GLU A 17 1.00 21.48 4.95
C GLU A 17 0.08 21.69 6.18
N ASP A 18 -0.41 22.90 6.38
CA ASP A 18 -1.32 23.29 7.47
C ASP A 18 -2.77 22.78 7.32
N HIS A 19 -3.10 22.19 6.15
CA HIS A 19 -4.41 21.59 5.87
C HIS A 19 -4.35 20.05 5.73
N LEU A 20 -3.21 19.43 5.99
CA LEU A 20 -3.10 17.97 5.98
C LEU A 20 -3.91 17.36 7.12
N PRO A 21 -4.54 16.18 6.89
CA PRO A 21 -5.45 15.57 7.88
C PRO A 21 -4.73 15.06 9.12
N THR A 22 -3.44 14.79 9.04
CA THR A 22 -2.59 14.32 10.14
C THR A 22 -1.15 14.77 9.93
N ASP A 23 -0.34 14.76 11.00
CA ASP A 23 1.10 15.00 10.97
C ASP A 23 1.91 13.96 10.18
N LYS A 24 1.30 12.80 9.88
CA LYS A 24 1.88 11.72 9.05
C LYS A 24 1.48 11.80 7.59
N ALA A 25 0.55 12.68 7.25
CA ALA A 25 0.11 12.89 5.87
C ALA A 25 1.06 13.83 5.12
N THR A 26 1.11 13.68 3.82
CA THR A 26 1.81 14.61 2.92
C THR A 26 1.00 14.85 1.65
N SER A 27 1.48 15.75 0.81
CA SER A 27 0.93 16.04 -0.50
C SER A 27 2.04 15.97 -1.54
N LEU A 28 1.73 15.53 -2.75
CA LEU A 28 2.74 15.28 -3.78
C LEU A 28 3.57 16.53 -4.09
N GLN A 29 2.94 17.71 -4.16
CA GLN A 29 3.63 18.98 -4.41
C GLN A 29 4.51 19.48 -3.26
N LEU A 30 4.37 18.92 -2.05
CA LEU A 30 5.27 19.23 -0.93
C LEU A 30 6.59 18.45 -1.01
N VAL A 31 6.57 17.28 -1.63
CA VAL A 31 7.72 16.35 -1.67
C VAL A 31 8.37 16.22 -3.04
N ALA A 32 7.72 16.73 -4.09
CA ALA A 32 8.25 16.69 -5.46
C ALA A 32 8.18 18.09 -6.10
N HIS A 33 9.23 18.43 -6.87
CA HIS A 33 9.38 19.73 -7.52
C HIS A 33 9.19 19.62 -9.02
N GLY A 34 8.85 20.75 -9.67
CA GLY A 34 8.70 20.82 -11.12
C GLY A 34 7.45 20.10 -11.66
N LEU A 35 6.48 19.84 -10.80
CA LEU A 35 5.21 19.23 -11.19
C LEU A 35 4.30 20.25 -11.90
N PRO A 36 3.43 19.79 -12.83
CA PRO A 36 2.36 20.61 -13.38
C PRO A 36 1.39 21.10 -12.29
N ASP A 37 0.48 21.99 -12.66
CA ASP A 37 -0.64 22.34 -11.80
C ASP A 37 -1.47 21.09 -11.41
N SER A 38 -2.21 21.20 -10.31
CA SER A 38 -2.92 20.05 -9.71
C SER A 38 -3.97 19.41 -10.62
N MET A 39 -4.59 20.20 -11.53
CA MET A 39 -5.58 19.68 -12.47
C MET A 39 -4.93 18.85 -13.57
N THR A 40 -3.89 19.37 -14.18
CA THR A 40 -3.08 18.66 -15.18
C THR A 40 -2.44 17.41 -14.57
N LEU A 41 -1.86 17.54 -13.37
CA LEU A 41 -1.24 16.41 -12.67
C LEU A 41 -2.25 15.29 -12.34
N ARG A 42 -3.44 15.65 -11.88
CA ARG A 42 -4.53 14.70 -11.63
C ARG A 42 -4.87 13.89 -12.89
N ASP A 43 -5.04 14.59 -14.02
CA ASP A 43 -5.45 13.93 -15.26
C ASP A 43 -4.33 13.02 -15.81
N MET A 44 -3.07 13.41 -15.69
CA MET A 44 -1.92 12.58 -16.04
C MET A 44 -1.85 11.33 -15.15
N ILE A 45 -1.98 11.47 -13.84
CA ILE A 45 -1.94 10.35 -12.91
C ILE A 45 -3.12 9.42 -13.16
N ALA A 46 -4.34 9.94 -13.36
CA ALA A 46 -5.52 9.14 -13.64
C ALA A 46 -5.35 8.32 -14.93
N ALA A 47 -4.82 8.91 -15.99
CA ALA A 47 -4.54 8.21 -17.24
C ALA A 47 -3.55 7.05 -17.04
N HIS A 48 -2.42 7.30 -16.38
CA HIS A 48 -1.41 6.27 -16.09
C HIS A 48 -1.95 5.15 -15.20
N LEU A 49 -2.77 5.48 -14.17
CA LEU A 49 -3.39 4.48 -13.31
C LEU A 49 -4.36 3.58 -14.08
N VAL A 50 -5.22 4.18 -14.93
CA VAL A 50 -6.18 3.42 -15.73
C VAL A 50 -5.49 2.50 -16.72
N ASP A 51 -4.47 3.00 -17.43
CA ASP A 51 -3.72 2.21 -18.41
C ASP A 51 -2.94 1.08 -17.72
N GLY A 52 -2.29 1.39 -16.61
CA GLY A 52 -1.57 0.40 -15.81
C GLY A 52 -2.48 -0.69 -15.25
N LEU A 53 -3.64 -0.33 -14.70
CA LEU A 53 -4.63 -1.30 -14.21
C LEU A 53 -5.18 -2.18 -15.32
N ARG A 54 -5.51 -1.61 -16.48
CA ARG A 54 -6.00 -2.37 -17.63
C ARG A 54 -4.99 -3.40 -18.11
N SER A 55 -3.72 -2.99 -18.24
CA SER A 55 -2.65 -3.89 -18.66
C SER A 55 -2.46 -5.02 -17.65
N ARG A 56 -2.34 -4.70 -16.37
CA ARG A 56 -2.11 -5.70 -15.32
C ARG A 56 -3.30 -6.65 -15.14
N LEU A 57 -4.53 -6.17 -15.30
CA LEU A 57 -5.71 -7.04 -15.25
C LEU A 57 -5.76 -7.99 -16.44
N ALA A 58 -5.40 -7.54 -17.63
CA ALA A 58 -5.32 -8.42 -18.81
C ALA A 58 -4.25 -9.52 -18.64
N ASP A 59 -3.06 -9.16 -18.12
CA ASP A 59 -2.01 -10.12 -17.81
C ASP A 59 -2.46 -11.11 -16.72
N PHE A 60 -3.14 -10.62 -15.67
CA PHE A 60 -3.69 -11.45 -14.60
C PHE A 60 -4.78 -12.41 -15.10
N GLU A 61 -5.66 -11.96 -16.00
CA GLU A 61 -6.66 -12.83 -16.63
C GLU A 61 -6.03 -13.94 -17.47
N ALA A 62 -4.89 -13.65 -18.12
CA ALA A 62 -4.17 -14.62 -18.94
C ALA A 62 -3.43 -15.68 -18.11
N ASP A 63 -2.78 -15.28 -16.99
CA ASP A 63 -2.05 -16.18 -16.10
C ASP A 63 -2.06 -15.66 -14.66
N PRO A 64 -3.13 -15.92 -13.88
CA PRO A 64 -3.29 -15.39 -12.53
C PRO A 64 -2.15 -15.79 -11.56
N GLN A 65 -1.63 -17.01 -11.69
CA GLN A 65 -0.61 -17.52 -10.79
C GLN A 65 0.73 -16.79 -10.98
N ARG A 66 1.13 -16.63 -12.23
CA ARG A 66 2.35 -15.91 -12.58
C ARG A 66 2.27 -14.45 -12.19
N GLU A 67 1.16 -13.79 -12.50
CA GLU A 67 1.01 -12.36 -12.23
C GLU A 67 0.84 -12.05 -10.73
N ALA A 68 0.22 -12.93 -9.95
CA ALA A 68 0.21 -12.81 -8.50
C ALA A 68 1.63 -12.89 -7.90
N THR A 69 2.44 -13.84 -8.37
CA THR A 69 3.85 -13.97 -7.95
C THR A 69 4.64 -12.70 -8.31
N ARG A 70 4.52 -12.24 -9.55
CA ARG A 70 5.17 -11.01 -10.03
C ARG A 70 4.78 -9.78 -9.22
N ALA A 71 3.47 -9.62 -8.93
CA ALA A 71 2.99 -8.50 -8.12
C ALA A 71 3.64 -8.49 -6.73
N MET A 72 3.81 -9.64 -6.09
CA MET A 72 4.49 -9.74 -4.79
C MET A 72 6.00 -9.45 -4.89
N GLU A 73 6.66 -9.90 -5.95
CA GLU A 73 8.07 -9.60 -6.21
C GLU A 73 8.31 -8.10 -6.41
N GLU A 74 7.43 -7.42 -7.13
CA GLU A 74 7.47 -5.97 -7.34
C GLU A 74 7.12 -5.19 -6.06
N MET A 75 6.21 -5.68 -5.22
CA MET A 75 5.77 -5.02 -4.00
C MET A 75 6.80 -5.07 -2.88
N ARG A 76 7.49 -6.20 -2.68
CA ARG A 76 8.43 -6.39 -1.57
C ARG A 76 9.48 -5.27 -1.44
N PRO A 77 10.20 -4.87 -2.50
CA PRO A 77 11.24 -3.84 -2.39
C PRO A 77 10.72 -2.44 -2.11
N VAL A 78 9.44 -2.17 -2.38
CA VAL A 78 8.80 -0.86 -2.15
C VAL A 78 7.89 -0.83 -0.93
N CYS A 79 7.69 -1.96 -0.26
CA CYS A 79 6.86 -2.08 0.92
C CYS A 79 7.54 -1.40 2.12
N TRP A 80 7.11 -0.19 2.43
CA TRP A 80 7.69 0.65 3.51
C TRP A 80 7.65 0.00 4.88
N THR A 81 6.69 -0.89 5.14
CA THR A 81 6.48 -1.52 6.44
C THR A 81 7.54 -2.58 6.76
N LEU A 82 8.09 -3.26 5.75
CA LEU A 82 9.04 -4.35 5.94
C LEU A 82 10.32 -3.89 6.66
N GLY A 83 10.76 -4.70 7.61
CA GLY A 83 11.95 -4.45 8.44
C GLY A 83 11.73 -3.43 9.55
N LYS A 84 10.51 -2.91 9.74
CA LYS A 84 10.23 -1.85 10.71
C LYS A 84 9.36 -2.33 11.85
N PRO A 85 9.50 -1.70 13.05
CA PRO A 85 8.54 -1.86 14.13
C PRO A 85 7.16 -1.40 13.67
N CYS A 86 6.16 -2.21 13.92
CA CYS A 86 4.78 -1.92 13.53
C CYS A 86 3.77 -2.39 14.58
N GLU A 87 2.57 -1.87 14.47
CA GLU A 87 1.42 -2.24 15.28
C GLU A 87 0.25 -2.57 14.34
N ALA A 88 -0.32 -3.76 14.49
CA ALA A 88 -1.48 -4.21 13.75
C ALA A 88 -2.71 -4.15 14.65
N HIS A 89 -3.74 -3.40 14.23
CA HIS A 89 -5.02 -3.26 14.92
C HIS A 89 -6.06 -4.14 14.24
N PHE A 90 -6.59 -5.11 14.96
CA PHE A 90 -7.59 -6.02 14.43
C PHE A 90 -9.01 -5.50 14.65
N VAL A 91 -9.96 -6.01 13.86
CA VAL A 91 -11.37 -5.61 13.92
C VAL A 91 -12.02 -5.94 15.27
N ASP A 92 -11.52 -6.96 15.96
CA ASP A 92 -11.98 -7.34 17.32
C ASP A 92 -11.43 -6.44 18.44
N GLY A 93 -10.66 -5.41 18.10
CA GLY A 93 -10.06 -4.48 19.05
C GLY A 93 -8.73 -4.95 19.64
N THR A 94 -8.26 -6.14 19.29
CA THR A 94 -6.93 -6.59 19.72
C THR A 94 -5.82 -5.92 18.92
N THR A 95 -4.64 -5.88 19.50
CA THR A 95 -3.46 -5.25 18.91
C THR A 95 -2.26 -6.19 18.98
N LEU A 96 -1.50 -6.27 17.89
CA LEU A 96 -0.25 -7.01 17.81
C LEU A 96 0.89 -6.03 17.52
N ARG A 97 1.89 -5.98 18.40
CA ARG A 97 3.15 -5.23 18.19
C ARG A 97 4.28 -6.17 17.82
N GLY A 98 5.16 -5.69 16.95
CA GLY A 98 6.34 -6.44 16.56
C GLY A 98 7.05 -5.81 15.37
N THR A 99 7.90 -6.61 14.74
CA THR A 99 8.63 -6.20 13.53
C THR A 99 8.03 -6.91 12.31
N ALA A 100 7.67 -6.16 11.30
CA ALA A 100 7.21 -6.69 10.01
C ALA A 100 8.38 -7.35 9.28
N LEU A 101 8.30 -8.66 9.03
CA LEU A 101 9.41 -9.41 8.45
C LEU A 101 9.25 -9.67 6.97
N GLU A 102 8.07 -10.10 6.56
CA GLU A 102 7.85 -10.64 5.22
C GLU A 102 6.44 -10.36 4.72
N LEU A 103 6.35 -10.05 3.43
CA LEU A 103 5.11 -10.05 2.67
C LEU A 103 4.97 -11.40 1.97
N ASN A 104 3.99 -12.19 2.42
CA ASN A 104 3.76 -13.55 1.95
C ASN A 104 3.15 -13.58 0.53
N PRO A 105 3.18 -14.73 -0.18
CA PRO A 105 2.60 -14.86 -1.52
C PRO A 105 1.11 -14.55 -1.61
N ASP A 106 0.35 -14.71 -0.52
CA ASP A 106 -1.07 -14.38 -0.40
C ASP A 106 -1.33 -12.92 0.04
N ALA A 107 -0.29 -12.07 -0.03
CA ALA A 107 -0.28 -10.69 0.43
C ALA A 107 -0.52 -10.50 1.94
N SER A 108 -0.49 -11.57 2.74
CA SER A 108 -0.47 -11.45 4.20
C SER A 108 0.91 -10.98 4.68
N LEU A 109 0.94 -10.35 5.87
CA LEU A 109 2.15 -9.84 6.48
C LEU A 109 2.58 -10.73 7.64
N THR A 110 3.84 -11.18 7.66
CA THR A 110 4.43 -11.86 8.82
C THR A 110 5.02 -10.83 9.77
N ILE A 111 4.53 -10.81 11.01
CA ILE A 111 5.03 -9.97 12.10
C ILE A 111 5.66 -10.88 13.16
N ARG A 112 6.87 -10.54 13.60
CA ARG A 112 7.52 -11.18 14.75
C ARG A 112 7.28 -10.30 15.98
N ASP A 113 6.62 -10.85 17.00
CA ASP A 113 6.38 -10.15 18.26
C ASP A 113 7.66 -10.04 19.12
N ASP A 114 7.57 -9.32 20.24
CA ASP A 114 8.69 -9.10 21.16
C ASP A 114 9.14 -10.37 21.87
N ASN A 115 8.33 -11.42 21.87
CA ASN A 115 8.67 -12.76 22.40
C ASN A 115 9.30 -13.66 21.36
N GLY A 116 9.43 -13.20 20.11
CA GLY A 116 10.00 -13.94 18.99
C GLY A 116 9.00 -14.81 18.23
N ASN A 117 7.72 -14.80 18.59
CA ASN A 117 6.70 -15.58 17.87
C ASN A 117 6.34 -14.92 16.55
N LEU A 118 6.04 -15.77 15.55
CA LEU A 118 5.63 -15.31 14.23
C LEU A 118 4.09 -15.34 14.11
N HIS A 119 3.55 -14.24 13.63
CA HIS A 119 2.12 -14.05 13.41
C HIS A 119 1.87 -13.70 11.94
N THR A 120 0.90 -14.39 11.32
CA THR A 120 0.46 -14.08 9.96
C THR A 120 -0.77 -13.17 10.01
N VAL A 121 -0.63 -11.94 9.56
CA VAL A 121 -1.68 -10.91 9.57
C VAL A 121 -2.27 -10.78 8.17
N ARG A 122 -3.57 -11.09 8.03
CA ARG A 122 -4.32 -11.00 6.75
C ARG A 122 -5.26 -9.81 6.69
N THR A 123 -5.86 -9.47 7.84
CA THR A 123 -6.86 -8.40 7.91
C THR A 123 -6.63 -7.61 9.19
N ALA A 124 -5.95 -6.49 9.07
CA ALA A 124 -5.71 -5.54 10.15
C ALA A 124 -5.33 -4.18 9.56
N ASP A 125 -5.46 -3.13 10.35
CA ASP A 125 -4.85 -1.84 10.06
C ASP A 125 -3.44 -1.82 10.63
N VAL A 126 -2.43 -1.71 9.78
CA VAL A 126 -1.01 -1.81 10.17
C VAL A 126 -0.34 -0.46 10.04
N GLY A 127 0.08 0.08 11.17
CA GLY A 127 0.85 1.32 11.26
C GLY A 127 2.32 1.06 11.61
N VAL A 128 3.25 1.75 10.94
CA VAL A 128 4.68 1.76 11.32
C VAL A 128 4.83 2.67 12.55
N LEU A 129 5.51 2.17 13.58
CA LEU A 129 5.77 2.93 14.79
C LEU A 129 6.90 3.95 14.56
N PRO A 130 6.86 5.12 15.21
CA PRO A 130 7.96 6.08 15.21
C PRO A 130 9.25 5.41 15.72
N GLN A 131 10.37 5.74 15.08
CA GLN A 131 11.70 5.36 15.54
C GLN A 131 12.23 6.39 16.53
#